data_e51fe6812044dcf73185b7612c98dfa5
#
_entry.id   e51fe6812044dcf73185b7612c98dfa5
#
_cell.length_a   1.000
_cell.length_b   1.000
_cell.length_c   1.000
_cell.angle_alpha   90.00
_cell.angle_beta   90.00
_cell.angle_gamma   90.00
#
_symmetry.space_group_name_H-M   'P 1'
#
loop_
_entity.id
_entity.type
_entity.pdbx_description
1 polymer ?
#
loop_
_entity_poly.entity_id
_entity_poly.type
_entity_poly.pdbx_seq_one_letter_code
_entity_poly.pdbx_strand_id
1 'polypeptide(L)' 'MTRLPPLKAREVVKGLQAIGFEKVRQKGSHAIFHHQDCRRAPISIHPTKTISPYLLSDILKQLKIEEDEFLQAIGRK' A
#
# COMPACT_ATOMS: atom_id res chain seq x y z
N MET A 1 -13.10 11.98 -4.91
CA MET A 1 -12.48 12.33 -3.61
C MET A 1 -12.20 11.04 -2.85
N THR A 2 -10.99 10.89 -2.33
CA THR A 2 -10.63 9.68 -1.61
C THR A 2 -11.05 9.76 -0.14
N ARG A 3 -11.44 8.60 0.45
CA ARG A 3 -11.76 8.48 1.87
C ARG A 3 -10.57 8.02 2.69
N LEU A 4 -9.42 7.84 2.03
CA LEU A 4 -8.24 7.30 2.69
C LEU A 4 -7.63 8.32 3.64
N PRO A 5 -7.19 7.89 4.83
CA PRO A 5 -6.47 8.78 5.74
C PRO A 5 -5.00 8.87 5.35
N PRO A 6 -4.29 9.91 5.79
CA PRO A 6 -2.84 9.90 5.66
C PRO A 6 -2.26 8.83 6.59
N LEU A 7 -1.34 8.04 6.08
CA LEU A 7 -0.77 6.92 6.83
C LEU A 7 0.75 6.94 6.73
N LYS A 8 1.40 6.39 7.72
CA LYS A 8 2.84 6.19 7.65
C LYS A 8 3.17 5.00 6.76
N ALA A 9 4.37 5.03 6.18
CA ALA A 9 4.79 3.97 5.26
C ALA A 9 4.61 2.58 5.86
N ARG A 10 5.00 2.41 7.12
CA ARG A 10 4.89 1.10 7.78
C ARG A 10 3.44 0.63 7.90
N GLU A 11 2.51 1.56 8.06
CA GLU A 11 1.09 1.21 8.13
C GLU A 11 0.58 0.75 6.77
N VAL A 12 1.02 1.41 5.71
CA VAL A 12 0.67 1.00 4.35
C VAL A 12 1.22 -0.39 4.04
N VAL A 13 2.49 -0.63 4.38
CA VAL A 13 3.11 -1.94 4.16
C VAL A 13 2.35 -3.02 4.93
N LYS A 14 2.01 -2.73 6.18
CA LYS A 14 1.29 -3.69 7.01
C LYS A 14 -0.08 -4.02 6.41
N GLY A 15 -0.79 -3.01 5.91
CA GLY A 15 -2.06 -3.23 5.26
C GLY A 15 -1.95 -4.06 4.00
N LEU A 16 -0.94 -3.80 3.19
CA LEU A 16 -0.70 -4.59 1.99
C LEU A 16 -0.40 -6.04 2.33
N GLN A 17 0.40 -6.27 3.38
CA GLN A 17 0.71 -7.63 3.81
C GLN A 17 -0.54 -8.35 4.30
N ALA A 18 -1.44 -7.64 4.97
CA ALA A 18 -2.68 -8.24 5.46
C ALA A 18 -3.59 -8.67 4.32
N ILE A 19 -3.49 -8.01 3.15
CA ILE A 19 -4.27 -8.37 1.97
C ILE A 19 -3.64 -9.55 1.23
N GLY A 20 -2.36 -9.83 1.49
CA GLY A 20 -1.67 -10.94 0.85
C GLY A 20 -0.51 -10.52 -0.04
N PHE A 21 -0.15 -9.25 -0.03
CA PHE A 21 1.00 -8.78 -0.78
C PHE A 21 2.28 -9.02 0.02
N GLU A 22 3.35 -9.34 -0.67
CA GLU A 22 4.67 -9.50 -0.06
C GLU A 22 5.63 -8.51 -0.69
N LYS A 23 6.48 -7.93 0.14
CA LYS A 23 7.56 -7.10 -0.36
C LYS A 23 8.69 -8.03 -0.79
N VAL A 24 8.82 -8.21 -2.10
CA VAL A 24 9.80 -9.16 -2.64
C VAL A 24 11.15 -8.52 -2.90
N ARG A 25 11.21 -7.19 -2.94
CA ARG A 25 12.47 -6.49 -3.16
C ARG A 25 12.34 -5.05 -2.67
N GLN A 26 13.43 -4.53 -2.12
CA GLN A 26 13.49 -3.12 -1.75
C GLN A 26 14.86 -2.57 -2.09
N LYS A 27 14.87 -1.37 -2.69
CA LYS A 27 16.09 -0.64 -2.97
C LYS A 27 15.82 0.83 -2.70
N GLY A 28 16.43 1.35 -1.62
CA GLY A 28 16.14 2.71 -1.19
C GLY A 28 14.68 2.86 -0.81
N SER A 29 14.01 3.84 -1.40
CA SER A 29 12.59 4.09 -1.15
C SER A 29 11.68 3.31 -2.10
N HIS A 30 12.24 2.52 -3.02
CA HIS A 30 11.46 1.73 -3.97
C HIS A 30 11.32 0.31 -3.47
N ALA A 31 10.10 -0.18 -3.42
CA ALA A 31 9.81 -1.55 -3.01
C ALA A 31 8.91 -2.19 -4.05
N ILE A 32 9.13 -3.48 -4.33
CA ILE A 32 8.28 -4.22 -5.24
C ILE A 32 7.40 -5.14 -4.41
N PHE A 33 6.09 -5.01 -4.58
CA PHE A 33 5.11 -5.84 -3.90
C PHE A 33 4.50 -6.82 -4.90
N HIS A 34 4.29 -8.03 -4.45
CA HIS A 34 3.77 -9.11 -5.28
C HIS A 34 2.70 -9.90 -4.52
N HIS A 35 1.62 -10.23 -5.20
CA HIS A 35 0.53 -11.03 -4.65
C HIS A 35 0.48 -12.38 -5.37
N GLN A 36 -0.02 -13.41 -4.68
CA GLN A 36 -0.11 -14.75 -5.25
C GLN A 36 -0.97 -14.80 -6.51
N ASP A 37 -1.88 -13.85 -6.67
CA ASP A 37 -2.73 -13.78 -7.86
C ASP A 37 -2.03 -13.08 -9.03
N CYS A 38 -0.72 -12.87 -8.92
CA CYS A 38 0.13 -12.27 -9.96
C CYS A 38 0.06 -10.75 -10.05
N ARG A 39 -0.62 -10.08 -9.12
CA ARG A 39 -0.57 -8.62 -9.06
C ARG A 39 0.82 -8.21 -8.57
N ARG A 40 1.42 -7.26 -9.25
CA ARG A 40 2.78 -6.84 -8.94
C ARG A 40 2.96 -5.38 -9.34
N ALA A 41 3.56 -4.60 -8.48
CA ALA A 41 3.86 -3.21 -8.81
C ALA A 41 5.01 -2.67 -7.97
N PRO A 42 5.84 -1.79 -8.57
CA PRO A 42 6.82 -1.05 -7.79
C PRO A 42 6.13 0.10 -7.07
N ILE A 43 6.42 0.24 -5.78
CA ILE A 43 5.83 1.28 -4.94
C ILE A 43 6.95 2.12 -4.35
N SER A 44 6.82 3.44 -4.47
CA SER A 44 7.79 4.35 -3.87
C SER A 44 7.31 4.71 -2.47
N ILE A 45 8.01 4.21 -1.46
CA ILE A 45 7.64 4.41 -0.06
C ILE A 45 8.85 4.92 0.71
N HIS A 46 8.70 6.10 1.31
CA HIS A 46 9.73 6.66 2.19
C HIS A 46 9.42 6.25 3.63
N PRO A 47 10.29 5.48 4.28
CA PRO A 47 9.98 4.91 5.60
C PRO A 47 9.67 5.94 6.68
N THR A 48 10.21 7.13 6.55
CA THR A 48 10.06 8.17 7.59
C THR A 48 8.99 9.20 7.27
N LYS A 49 8.31 9.08 6.12
CA LYS A 49 7.35 10.08 5.70
C LYS A 49 5.93 9.54 5.72
N THR A 50 5.00 10.47 5.93
CA THR A 50 3.58 10.16 5.85
C THR A 50 3.16 10.10 4.38
N ILE A 51 2.40 9.08 4.03
CA ILE A 51 1.89 8.90 2.67
C ILE A 51 0.54 9.62 2.61
N SER A 52 0.43 10.58 1.67
CA SER A 52 -0.80 11.34 1.51
C SER A 52 -1.93 10.44 1.01
N PRO A 53 -3.20 10.82 1.25
CA PRO A 53 -4.32 10.05 0.72
C PRO A 53 -4.30 9.90 -0.79
N TYR A 54 -3.83 10.93 -1.50
CA TYR A 54 -3.77 10.87 -2.96
C TYR A 54 -2.73 9.87 -3.44
N LEU A 55 -1.55 9.88 -2.82
CA LEU A 55 -0.51 8.92 -3.16
C LEU A 55 -0.95 7.50 -2.80
N LEU A 56 -1.60 7.34 -1.65
CA LEU A 56 -2.11 6.03 -1.25
C LEU A 56 -3.15 5.53 -2.24
N SER A 57 -4.03 6.41 -2.69
CA SER A 57 -5.03 6.04 -3.70
C SER A 57 -4.35 5.53 -4.98
N ASP A 58 -3.28 6.19 -5.43
CA ASP A 58 -2.56 5.76 -6.62
C ASP A 58 -1.91 4.39 -6.41
N ILE A 59 -1.35 4.15 -5.22
CA ILE A 59 -0.75 2.87 -4.89
C ILE A 59 -1.82 1.76 -4.98
N LEU A 60 -2.98 1.99 -4.39
CA LEU A 60 -4.04 1.00 -4.40
C LEU A 60 -4.53 0.72 -5.82
N LYS A 61 -4.62 1.76 -6.66
CA LYS A 61 -5.01 1.57 -8.05
C LYS A 61 -4.00 0.72 -8.81
N GLN A 62 -2.71 0.95 -8.58
CA GLN A 62 -1.68 0.16 -9.24
C GLN A 62 -1.76 -1.31 -8.85
N LEU A 63 -2.12 -1.59 -7.61
CA LEU A 63 -2.23 -2.95 -7.10
C LEU A 63 -3.63 -3.52 -7.24
N LYS A 64 -4.57 -2.75 -7.81
CA LYS A 64 -5.96 -3.17 -8.01
C LYS A 64 -6.63 -3.54 -6.69
N ILE A 65 -6.39 -2.73 -5.67
CA ILE A 65 -6.98 -2.90 -4.35
C ILE A 65 -8.05 -1.83 -4.16
N GLU A 66 -9.23 -2.22 -3.69
CA GLU A 66 -10.28 -1.27 -3.38
C GLU A 66 -9.99 -0.57 -2.06
N GLU A 67 -10.42 0.70 -1.94
CA GLU A 67 -10.18 1.48 -0.73
C GLU A 67 -10.80 0.81 0.50
N ASP A 68 -12.01 0.30 0.36
CA ASP A 68 -12.69 -0.35 1.48
C ASP A 68 -11.92 -1.60 1.93
N GLU A 69 -11.42 -2.37 0.98
CA GLU A 69 -10.63 -3.55 1.29
C GLU A 69 -9.38 -3.19 2.08
N PHE A 70 -8.70 -2.14 1.65
CA PHE A 70 -7.49 -1.70 2.33
C PHE A 70 -7.79 -1.17 3.73
N LEU A 71 -8.85 -0.38 3.87
CA LEU A 71 -9.22 0.18 5.17
C LEU A 71 -9.56 -0.92 6.17
N GLN A 72 -10.24 -1.96 5.72
CA GLN A 72 -10.52 -3.10 6.59
C GLN A 72 -9.24 -3.83 6.99
N ALA A 73 -8.29 -3.94 6.07
CA ALA A 73 -7.04 -4.64 6.33
C ALA A 73 -6.21 -3.95 7.42
N ILE A 74 -6.29 -2.63 7.51
CA ILE A 74 -5.53 -1.87 8.52
C ILE A 74 -6.37 -1.61 9.78
N GLY A 75 -7.58 -2.17 9.87
CA GLY A 75 -8.44 -2.03 11.04
C GLY A 75 -9.21 -0.72 11.09
N ARG A 76 -9.33 -0.01 10.01
CA ARG A 76 -10.12 1.22 9.91
C ARG A 76 -11.35 0.98 9.05
N LYS A 77 -12.45 1.55 9.48
CA LYS A 77 -13.72 1.43 8.75
C LYS A 77 -14.16 2.74 8.17
#